data_a236e072bbbb2a1475f45ea62d5215ed
#
_entry.id   a236e072bbbb2a1475f45ea62d5215ed
#
_cell.length_a   1.000
_cell.length_b   1.000
_cell.length_c   1.000
_cell.angle_alpha   90.00
_cell.angle_beta   90.00
_cell.angle_gamma   90.00
#
_symmetry.space_group_name_H-M   'P 1'
#
loop_
_entity.id
_entity.type
_entity.pdbx_description
1 polymer ?
#
loop_
_entity_poly.entity_id
_entity_poly.type
_entity_poly.pdbx_seq_one_letter_code
_entity_poly.pdbx_strand_id
1 'polypeptide(L)'
;SGNTCLTPLDDEELTLYLWPILREMIKTVIENHQNLIVEGCYIPFDWRQSFEVEYQKDIRFICITMSENYIENHYSEIIKNASIIESRLDDNDCSVEFLQRENRFYREGFCGSGENVSPVSLTID
;
A
#
# COMPACT_ATOMS: atom_id res chain seq x y z
N SER A 1 29.21 0.83 -9.94
CA SER A 1 28.67 0.75 -10.03
C SER A 1 27.44 0.97 -10.31
N GLY A 2 27.37 0.93 -11.10
CA GLY A 2 26.33 1.37 -11.48
C GLY A 2 25.08 0.94 -11.11
N ASN A 3 25.07 0.26 -10.83
CA ASN A 3 24.11 -0.11 -10.46
C ASN A 3 23.17 0.29 -10.02
N THR A 4 23.26 0.92 -9.90
CA THR A 4 22.33 1.62 -9.31
C THR A 4 21.40 2.32 -10.16
N CYS A 5 21.30 1.99 -11.31
CA CYS A 5 20.12 2.22 -12.00
C CYS A 5 19.07 1.31 -11.47
N LEU A 6 18.53 1.66 -10.42
CA LEU A 6 17.19 1.31 -10.13
C LEU A 6 16.34 1.91 -11.25
N THR A 7 16.27 1.21 -12.35
CA THR A 7 15.12 1.35 -13.23
C THR A 7 13.92 1.27 -12.33
N PRO A 8 12.96 2.16 -12.45
CA PRO A 8 11.78 2.09 -11.63
C PRO A 8 11.15 0.71 -11.84
N LEU A 9 11.38 -0.14 -10.86
CA LEU A 9 10.68 -1.40 -10.77
C LEU A 9 9.21 -1.02 -10.62
N ASP A 10 8.33 -1.72 -11.30
CA ASP A 10 6.92 -1.56 -11.04
C ASP A 10 6.62 -2.00 -9.60
N ASP A 11 5.46 -1.65 -9.09
CA ASP A 11 5.08 -1.93 -7.72
C ASP A 11 5.10 -3.43 -7.40
N GLU A 12 4.78 -4.27 -8.36
CA GLU A 12 4.79 -5.72 -8.18
C GLU A 12 6.21 -6.26 -7.99
N GLU A 13 7.13 -5.84 -8.83
CA GLU A 13 8.54 -6.23 -8.72
C GLU A 13 9.15 -5.74 -7.41
N LEU A 14 8.84 -4.52 -7.03
CA LEU A 14 9.34 -3.93 -5.80
C LEU A 14 8.75 -4.65 -4.58
N THR A 15 7.49 -5.05 -4.64
CA THR A 15 6.86 -5.87 -3.60
C THR A 15 7.58 -7.20 -3.44
N LEU A 16 7.87 -7.89 -4.53
CA LEU A 16 8.61 -9.16 -4.49
C LEU A 16 10.00 -9.00 -3.87
N TYR A 17 10.63 -7.87 -4.09
CA TYR A 17 11.95 -7.59 -3.54
C TYR A 17 11.90 -7.21 -2.05
N LEU A 18 10.97 -6.34 -1.68
CA LEU A 18 10.90 -5.78 -0.33
C LEU A 18 10.18 -6.68 0.67
N TRP A 19 9.19 -7.45 0.23
CA TRP A 19 8.35 -8.22 1.14
C TRP A 19 9.11 -9.22 2.01
N PRO A 20 10.07 -10.00 1.50
CA PRO A 20 10.82 -10.91 2.35
C PRO A 20 11.55 -10.20 3.50
N ILE A 21 12.05 -9.01 3.25
CA ILE A 21 12.74 -8.19 4.26
C ILE A 21 11.73 -7.72 5.31
N LEU A 22 10.62 -7.16 4.86
CA LEU A 22 9.57 -6.65 5.74
C LEU A 22 8.96 -7.76 6.59
N ARG A 23 8.72 -8.91 6.00
CA ARG A 23 8.22 -10.09 6.70
C ARG A 23 9.11 -10.46 7.89
N GLU A 24 10.41 -10.51 7.68
CA GLU A 24 11.35 -10.86 8.76
C GLU A 24 11.43 -9.77 9.83
N MET A 25 11.31 -8.51 9.45
CA MET A 25 11.22 -7.40 10.40
C MET A 25 9.97 -7.53 11.29
N ILE A 26 8.84 -7.85 10.70
CA ILE A 26 7.58 -8.04 11.43
C ILE A 26 7.70 -9.20 12.41
N LYS A 27 8.26 -10.33 11.98
CA LYS A 27 8.49 -11.48 12.87
C LYS A 27 9.38 -11.12 14.04
N THR A 28 10.46 -10.42 13.80
CA THR A 28 11.39 -10.00 14.84
C THR A 28 10.71 -9.11 15.87
N VAL A 29 9.91 -8.17 15.43
CA VAL A 29 9.16 -7.26 16.31
C VAL A 29 8.18 -8.04 17.19
N ILE A 30 7.46 -9.00 16.62
CA ILE A 30 6.51 -9.84 17.35
C ILE A 30 7.25 -10.68 18.40
N GLU A 31 8.36 -11.30 18.02
CA GLU A 31 9.16 -12.14 18.93
C GLU A 31 9.74 -11.34 20.10
N ASN A 32 10.06 -10.07 19.88
CA ASN A 32 10.59 -9.17 20.90
C ASN A 32 9.52 -8.40 21.66
N HIS A 33 8.25 -8.69 21.44
CA HIS A 33 7.12 -8.01 22.09
C HIS A 33 7.16 -6.49 21.90
N GLN A 34 7.53 -6.05 20.72
CA GLN A 34 7.58 -4.65 20.35
C GLN A 34 6.39 -4.27 19.48
N ASN A 35 6.14 -2.99 19.35
CA ASN A 35 5.10 -2.46 18.48
C ASN A 35 5.71 -1.90 17.20
N LEU A 36 5.05 -2.14 16.07
CA LEU A 36 5.48 -1.64 14.78
C LEU A 36 4.24 -1.27 13.95
N ILE A 37 4.29 -0.13 13.33
CA ILE A 37 3.33 0.27 12.31
C ILE A 37 4.07 0.27 10.99
N VAL A 38 3.53 -0.47 10.02
CA VAL A 38 4.06 -0.52 8.66
C VAL A 38 3.01 0.06 7.74
N GLU A 39 3.39 1.03 6.94
CA GLU A 39 2.51 1.57 5.91
C GLU A 39 3.22 1.56 4.57
N GLY A 40 2.46 1.39 3.52
CA GLY A 40 2.98 1.36 2.16
C GLY A 40 2.15 0.47 1.25
N CYS A 41 2.51 0.45 -0.02
CA CYS A 41 1.81 -0.30 -1.04
C CYS A 41 2.49 -1.62 -1.40
N TYR A 42 3.61 -1.95 -0.77
CA TYR A 42 4.43 -3.11 -1.14
C TYR A 42 4.14 -4.34 -0.28
N ILE A 43 2.88 -4.57 0.00
CA ILE A 43 2.40 -5.73 0.76
C ILE A 43 1.62 -6.62 -0.21
N PRO A 44 1.99 -7.89 -0.38
CA PRO A 44 1.28 -8.78 -1.30
C PRO A 44 -0.13 -9.10 -0.80
N PHE A 45 -1.04 -9.40 -1.72
CA PHE A 45 -2.42 -9.72 -1.37
C PHE A 45 -2.53 -10.96 -0.47
N ASP A 46 -1.61 -11.89 -0.62
CA ASP A 46 -1.56 -13.14 0.15
C ASP A 46 -0.59 -13.08 1.33
N TRP A 47 -0.34 -11.90 1.87
CA TRP A 47 0.66 -11.68 2.92
C TRP A 47 0.49 -12.60 4.14
N ARG A 48 -0.75 -12.98 4.48
CA ARG A 48 -1.01 -13.86 5.64
C ARG A 48 -0.35 -15.21 5.49
N GLN A 49 -0.26 -15.71 4.28
CA GLN A 49 0.37 -17.00 4.00
C GLN A 49 1.87 -17.01 4.27
N SER A 50 2.47 -15.84 4.40
CA SER A 50 3.88 -15.71 4.75
C SER A 50 4.16 -15.87 6.24
N PHE A 51 3.13 -15.95 7.07
CA PHE A 51 3.25 -16.06 8.52
C PHE A 51 2.55 -17.30 9.04
N GLU A 52 3.20 -17.98 9.99
CA GLU A 52 2.57 -19.04 10.76
C GLU A 52 1.46 -18.44 11.64
N VAL A 53 0.53 -19.29 12.06
CA VAL A 53 -0.66 -18.87 12.83
C VAL A 53 -0.27 -18.09 14.09
N GLU A 54 0.82 -18.44 14.73
CA GLU A 54 1.30 -17.79 15.94
C GLU A 54 1.63 -16.30 15.71
N TYR A 55 2.12 -15.95 14.52
CA TYR A 55 2.41 -14.56 14.17
C TYR A 55 1.15 -13.82 13.73
N GLN A 56 0.26 -14.49 12.99
CA GLN A 56 -0.93 -13.86 12.43
C GLN A 56 -1.83 -13.22 13.50
N LYS A 57 -1.92 -13.84 14.66
CA LYS A 57 -2.77 -13.33 15.76
C LYS A 57 -2.35 -11.96 16.27
N ASP A 58 -1.09 -11.59 16.08
CA ASP A 58 -0.53 -10.32 16.55
C ASP A 58 -0.48 -9.24 15.47
N ILE A 59 -0.97 -9.56 14.27
CA ILE A 59 -0.95 -8.64 13.13
C ILE A 59 -2.36 -8.10 12.89
N ARG A 60 -2.48 -6.78 12.78
CA ARG A 60 -3.69 -6.10 12.33
C ARG A 60 -3.43 -5.50 10.97
N PHE A 61 -4.28 -5.79 10.03
CA PHE A 61 -4.17 -5.29 8.67
C PHE A 61 -5.34 -4.37 8.34
N ILE A 62 -5.02 -3.25 7.73
CA ILE A 62 -6.02 -2.30 7.23
C ILE A 62 -5.59 -1.88 5.84
N CYS A 63 -6.46 -2.06 4.86
CA CYS A 63 -6.27 -1.52 3.53
C CYS A 63 -7.16 -0.29 3.37
N ILE A 64 -6.56 0.83 3.04
CA ILE A 64 -7.26 2.09 2.83
C ILE A 64 -7.25 2.40 1.34
N THR A 65 -8.42 2.57 0.76
CA THR A 65 -8.57 2.94 -0.65
C THR A 65 -9.49 4.14 -0.79
N MET A 66 -9.33 4.89 -1.86
CA MET A 66 -10.28 5.93 -2.23
C MET A 66 -11.35 5.35 -3.16
N SER A 67 -12.61 5.73 -2.96
CA SER A 67 -13.68 5.33 -3.88
C SER A 67 -13.54 6.07 -5.21
N GLU A 68 -14.12 5.52 -6.26
CA GLU A 68 -14.12 6.15 -7.59
C GLU A 68 -14.79 7.52 -7.53
N ASN A 69 -15.88 7.62 -6.81
CA ASN A 69 -16.62 8.87 -6.64
C ASN A 69 -15.81 9.93 -5.87
N TYR A 70 -15.11 9.52 -4.83
CA TYR A 70 -14.24 10.40 -4.08
C TYR A 70 -13.13 10.97 -4.98
N ILE A 71 -12.50 10.12 -5.79
CA ILE A 71 -11.45 10.54 -6.71
C ILE A 71 -11.98 11.56 -7.72
N GLU A 72 -13.15 11.30 -8.32
CA GLU A 72 -13.76 12.25 -9.26
C GLU A 72 -14.01 13.61 -8.65
N ASN A 73 -14.55 13.64 -7.42
CA ASN A 73 -14.97 14.87 -6.78
C ASN A 73 -13.82 15.65 -6.13
N HIS A 74 -12.71 14.99 -5.81
CA HIS A 74 -11.60 15.57 -5.07
C HIS A 74 -10.26 15.49 -5.81
N TYR A 75 -10.30 15.22 -7.11
CA TYR A 75 -9.08 15.00 -7.90
C TYR A 75 -8.08 16.15 -7.80
N SER A 76 -8.54 17.37 -7.91
CA SER A 76 -7.65 18.54 -7.85
C SER A 76 -6.99 18.69 -6.47
N GLU A 77 -7.71 18.36 -5.41
CA GLU A 77 -7.15 18.36 -4.06
C GLU A 77 -6.13 17.24 -3.87
N ILE A 78 -6.42 16.05 -4.40
CA ILE A 78 -5.51 14.91 -4.34
C ILE A 78 -4.19 15.27 -5.02
N ILE A 79 -4.24 15.80 -6.22
CA ILE A 79 -3.04 16.18 -6.96
C ILE A 79 -2.28 17.32 -6.27
N LYS A 80 -3.01 18.32 -5.78
CA LYS A 80 -2.41 19.43 -5.05
C LYS A 80 -1.61 18.97 -3.82
N ASN A 81 -2.12 17.96 -3.13
CA ASN A 81 -1.55 17.46 -1.89
C ASN A 81 -0.60 16.29 -2.07
N ALA A 82 -0.43 15.77 -3.28
CA ALA A 82 0.37 14.58 -3.56
C ALA A 82 1.84 14.72 -3.16
N SER A 83 2.38 15.93 -3.14
CA SER A 83 3.79 16.19 -2.85
C SER A 83 4.02 16.84 -1.48
N ILE A 84 3.02 16.86 -0.60
CA ILE A 84 3.18 17.53 0.70
C ILE A 84 4.15 16.78 1.61
N ILE A 85 4.08 15.44 1.60
CA ILE A 85 4.90 14.61 2.48
C ILE A 85 6.14 14.10 1.75
N GLU A 86 6.01 13.78 0.47
CA GLU A 86 7.09 13.27 -0.35
C GLU A 86 7.29 14.14 -1.59
N SER A 87 8.53 14.51 -1.85
CA SER A 87 8.84 15.20 -3.10
C SER A 87 8.83 14.20 -4.25
N ARG A 88 7.85 14.31 -5.11
CA ARG A 88 7.78 13.51 -6.33
C ARG A 88 8.27 14.34 -7.50
N LEU A 89 9.17 13.76 -8.27
CA LEU A 89 9.77 14.45 -9.41
C LEU A 89 8.93 14.34 -10.68
N ASP A 90 8.03 13.38 -10.74
CA ASP A 90 7.23 13.14 -11.94
C ASP A 90 5.84 12.60 -11.56
N ASP A 91 4.83 13.47 -11.74
CA ASP A 91 3.43 13.11 -11.52
C ASP A 91 2.65 13.09 -12.84
N ASN A 92 3.33 12.93 -13.97
CA ASN A 92 2.72 13.08 -15.29
C ASN A 92 1.63 12.05 -15.61
N ASP A 93 1.61 10.93 -14.90
CA ASP A 93 0.68 9.83 -15.18
C ASP A 93 -0.45 9.69 -14.15
N CYS A 94 -0.64 10.68 -13.29
CA CYS A 94 -1.70 10.63 -12.27
C CYS A 94 -3.03 11.18 -12.78
N SER A 95 -3.62 10.51 -13.78
CA SER A 95 -4.98 10.83 -14.23
C SER A 95 -6.04 10.30 -13.26
N VAL A 96 -7.27 10.82 -13.38
CA VAL A 96 -8.42 10.29 -12.63
C VAL A 96 -8.57 8.79 -12.87
N GLU A 97 -8.50 8.37 -14.12
CA GLU A 97 -8.64 6.98 -14.52
C GLU A 97 -7.53 6.10 -13.93
N PHE A 98 -6.31 6.61 -13.90
CA PHE A 98 -5.19 5.89 -13.29
C PHE A 98 -5.41 5.69 -11.80
N LEU A 99 -5.78 6.74 -11.06
CA LEU A 99 -6.03 6.65 -9.63
C LEU A 99 -7.19 5.70 -9.31
N GLN A 100 -8.27 5.77 -10.09
CA GLN A 100 -9.42 4.87 -9.92
C GLN A 100 -9.02 3.42 -10.16
N ARG A 101 -8.25 3.16 -11.19
CA ARG A 101 -7.79 1.80 -11.53
C ARG A 101 -6.86 1.24 -10.46
N GLU A 102 -5.90 2.05 -9.98
CA GLU A 102 -4.98 1.63 -8.91
C GLU A 102 -5.74 1.31 -7.61
N ASN A 103 -6.65 2.18 -7.21
CA ASN A 103 -7.43 1.94 -6.01
C ASN A 103 -8.33 0.71 -6.14
N ARG A 104 -8.92 0.49 -7.30
CA ARG A 104 -9.72 -0.70 -7.59
C ARG A 104 -8.87 -1.97 -7.53
N PHE A 105 -7.67 -1.93 -8.10
CA PHE A 105 -6.74 -3.06 -8.09
C PHE A 105 -6.41 -3.52 -6.68
N TYR A 106 -6.04 -2.60 -5.80
CA TYR A 106 -5.74 -2.94 -4.41
C TYR A 106 -6.98 -3.39 -3.64
N ARG A 107 -8.10 -2.74 -3.84
CA ARG A 107 -9.36 -3.12 -3.20
C ARG A 107 -9.76 -4.54 -3.57
N GLU A 108 -9.80 -4.84 -4.86
CA GLU A 108 -10.19 -6.16 -5.34
C GLU A 108 -9.18 -7.24 -4.93
N GLY A 109 -7.89 -6.93 -4.98
CA GLY A 109 -6.85 -7.87 -4.59
C GLY A 109 -6.94 -8.27 -3.13
N PHE A 110 -7.07 -7.30 -2.22
CA PHE A 110 -7.16 -7.60 -0.79
C PHE A 110 -8.53 -8.18 -0.41
N CYS A 111 -9.61 -7.68 -0.97
CA CYS A 111 -10.93 -8.29 -0.76
C CYS A 111 -10.96 -9.73 -1.24
N GLY A 112 -10.37 -10.02 -2.39
CA GLY A 112 -10.27 -11.38 -2.94
C GLY A 112 -9.45 -12.31 -2.07
N SER A 113 -8.54 -11.77 -1.26
CA SER A 113 -7.72 -12.53 -0.32
C SER A 113 -8.34 -12.60 1.09
N GLY A 114 -9.56 -12.10 1.26
CA GLY A 114 -10.29 -12.16 2.53
C GLY A 114 -9.98 -11.03 3.50
N GLU A 115 -9.26 -10.00 3.07
CA GLU A 115 -8.92 -8.87 3.92
C GLU A 115 -10.03 -7.81 3.93
N ASN A 116 -10.14 -7.08 5.05
CA ASN A 116 -11.05 -5.97 5.17
C ASN A 116 -10.46 -4.74 4.48
N VAL A 117 -11.20 -4.19 3.54
CA VAL A 117 -10.83 -2.97 2.85
C VAL A 117 -11.83 -1.89 3.20
N SER A 118 -11.33 -0.78 3.72
CA SER A 118 -12.16 0.37 4.03
C SER A 118 -11.99 1.43 2.95
N PRO A 119 -13.02 1.69 2.14
CA PRO A 119 -12.98 2.84 1.26
C PRO A 119 -13.05 4.09 2.12
N VAL A 120 -12.03 4.94 2.02
CA VAL A 120 -12.08 6.22 2.67
C VAL A 120 -12.98 7.12 1.85
N SER A 121 -14.16 7.40 2.37
CA SER A 121 -14.91 8.56 1.98
C SER A 121 -14.68 9.57 3.10
N LEU A 122 -13.63 10.36 2.96
CA LEU A 122 -13.45 11.46 3.89
C LEU A 122 -14.47 12.53 3.57
N THR A 123 -15.55 12.52 4.32
CA THR A 123 -16.27 13.74 4.53
C THR A 123 -15.44 14.51 5.54
N ILE A 124 -14.59 15.37 5.04
CA ILE A 124 -14.04 16.42 5.87
C ILE A 124 -15.12 17.49 5.90
N ASP A 125 -15.84 17.55 6.97
CA ASP A 125 -16.62 18.73 7.26
C ASP A 125 -15.70 19.86 7.65
#